data_45c9b7d977cbe94c53ac3e171760f980
#
_entry.id   45c9b7d977cbe94c53ac3e171760f980
#
_cell.length_a   1.000
_cell.length_b   1.000
_cell.length_c   1.000
_cell.angle_alpha   90.00
_cell.angle_beta   90.00
_cell.angle_gamma   90.00
#
_symmetry.space_group_name_H-M   'P 1'
#
loop_
_entity.id
_entity.type
_entity.pdbx_description
1 polymer ?
#
loop_
_entity_poly.entity_id
_entity_poly.type
_entity_poly.pdbx_seq_one_letter_code
_entity_poly.pdbx_strand_id
1 'polypeptide(L)'
;MAEPIVARDIAIVIPALNEALRIRDVVEGALAQCPNVILIDDGSDDETVERVADLPITVIRHVQRMGKGAGLRDGFAEAMRRGFRGVISMDGDGQHSADDIPRLIDAANAYPEHIVIGARLRKRARQPTYRRIANEFGDWGIAWGCGFRIADTQSGQRFYPATVCALGDIPGEDFVYEAQLLISASRMLGVRCVSIPIESRYQAATGPVKFRKSHFRPLRDLWRITSHVVGQVLAYGNVLAEYRRTRATPAIIHDPTGEFTATAGLPQTRTG
;
A
#
# COMPACT_ATOMS: atom_id res chain seq x y z
N MET A 1 -6.29 27.66 -4.20
CA MET A 1 -6.48 26.19 -4.06
C MET A 1 -5.61 25.53 -5.11
N ALA A 2 -4.91 24.45 -4.79
CA ALA A 2 -4.15 23.69 -5.78
C ALA A 2 -5.12 23.08 -6.80
N GLU A 3 -4.67 22.96 -8.05
CA GLU A 3 -5.45 22.32 -9.12
C GLU A 3 -5.68 20.83 -8.76
N PRO A 4 -6.90 20.28 -8.96
CA PRO A 4 -7.18 18.87 -8.69
C PRO A 4 -6.22 17.94 -9.43
N ILE A 5 -5.82 16.87 -8.78
CA ILE A 5 -5.01 15.80 -9.38
C ILE A 5 -5.92 14.98 -10.31
N VAL A 6 -5.44 14.72 -11.52
CA VAL A 6 -6.09 13.81 -12.47
C VAL A 6 -5.12 12.68 -12.86
N ALA A 7 -5.62 11.65 -13.53
CA ALA A 7 -4.84 10.44 -13.84
C ALA A 7 -3.51 10.71 -14.58
N ARG A 8 -3.46 11.73 -15.46
CA ARG A 8 -2.22 12.10 -16.18
C ARG A 8 -1.14 12.73 -15.30
N ASP A 9 -1.50 13.22 -14.11
CA ASP A 9 -0.59 13.90 -13.18
C ASP A 9 0.13 12.94 -12.23
N ILE A 10 -0.23 11.66 -12.27
CA ILE A 10 0.32 10.61 -11.41
C ILE A 10 0.95 9.48 -12.21
N ALA A 11 1.76 8.67 -11.55
CA ALA A 11 2.24 7.40 -12.08
C ALA A 11 1.66 6.23 -11.27
N ILE A 12 1.42 5.09 -11.95
CA ILE A 12 1.13 3.82 -11.28
C ILE A 12 2.44 3.03 -11.22
N VAL A 13 2.89 2.70 -10.02
CA VAL A 13 4.09 1.89 -9.78
C VAL A 13 3.69 0.47 -9.42
N ILE A 14 4.16 -0.49 -10.20
CA ILE A 14 3.84 -1.92 -10.05
C ILE A 14 5.12 -2.70 -9.79
N PRO A 15 5.48 -3.00 -8.52
CA PRO A 15 6.55 -3.95 -8.23
C PRO A 15 6.09 -5.37 -8.60
N ALA A 16 6.92 -6.11 -9.32
CA ALA A 16 6.64 -7.49 -9.74
C ALA A 16 7.88 -8.38 -9.58
N LEU A 17 7.64 -9.64 -9.23
CA LEU A 17 8.65 -10.70 -9.21
C LEU A 17 8.00 -12.01 -9.60
N ASN A 18 8.33 -12.52 -10.79
CA ASN A 18 7.79 -13.76 -11.32
C ASN A 18 6.25 -13.81 -11.38
N GLU A 19 5.67 -12.83 -12.05
CA GLU A 19 4.21 -12.65 -12.21
C GLU A 19 3.75 -12.82 -13.67
N ALA A 20 4.49 -13.58 -14.51
CA ALA A 20 4.21 -13.78 -15.93
C ALA A 20 2.76 -14.16 -16.26
N LEU A 21 2.07 -14.84 -15.32
CA LEU A 21 0.68 -15.29 -15.52
C LEU A 21 -0.36 -14.16 -15.36
N ARG A 22 0.00 -13.03 -14.71
CA ARG A 22 -0.98 -12.01 -14.31
C ARG A 22 -0.57 -10.60 -14.70
N ILE A 23 0.73 -10.38 -14.86
CA ILE A 23 1.26 -9.04 -15.01
C ILE A 23 0.64 -8.29 -16.18
N ARG A 24 0.31 -8.99 -17.29
CA ARG A 24 -0.32 -8.35 -18.45
C ARG A 24 -1.69 -7.79 -18.10
N ASP A 25 -2.56 -8.58 -17.48
CA ASP A 25 -3.91 -8.15 -17.09
C ASP A 25 -3.84 -6.98 -16.08
N VAL A 26 -2.87 -7.03 -15.15
CA VAL A 26 -2.66 -5.97 -14.15
C VAL A 26 -2.23 -4.67 -14.82
N VAL A 27 -1.28 -4.73 -15.74
CA VAL A 27 -0.75 -3.56 -16.46
C VAL A 27 -1.79 -2.98 -17.41
N GLU A 28 -2.49 -3.80 -18.19
CA GLU A 28 -3.58 -3.35 -19.08
C GLU A 28 -4.71 -2.69 -18.29
N GLY A 29 -5.10 -3.28 -17.14
CA GLY A 29 -6.06 -2.68 -16.24
C GLY A 29 -5.60 -1.32 -15.70
N ALA A 30 -4.33 -1.20 -15.32
CA ALA A 30 -3.76 0.06 -14.87
C ALA A 30 -3.72 1.12 -16.00
N LEU A 31 -3.31 0.73 -17.21
CA LEU A 31 -3.28 1.60 -18.38
C LEU A 31 -4.68 2.11 -18.78
N ALA A 32 -5.73 1.32 -18.56
CA ALA A 32 -7.10 1.75 -18.81
C ALA A 32 -7.53 2.92 -17.88
N GLN A 33 -6.88 3.08 -16.72
CA GLN A 33 -7.18 4.12 -15.73
C GLN A 33 -6.16 5.27 -15.74
N CYS A 34 -4.91 5.01 -16.09
CA CYS A 34 -3.81 5.98 -16.04
C CYS A 34 -2.78 5.68 -17.14
N PRO A 35 -2.40 6.67 -17.94
CA PRO A 35 -1.46 6.45 -19.06
C PRO A 35 0.00 6.24 -18.60
N ASN A 36 0.32 6.51 -17.32
CA ASN A 36 1.68 6.50 -16.82
C ASN A 36 1.90 5.30 -15.90
N VAL A 37 2.29 4.17 -16.48
CA VAL A 37 2.59 2.95 -15.72
C VAL A 37 4.10 2.70 -15.72
N ILE A 38 4.64 2.45 -14.52
CA ILE A 38 6.04 2.09 -14.26
C ILE A 38 6.05 0.70 -13.63
N LEU A 39 6.50 -0.29 -14.36
CA LEU A 39 6.73 -1.63 -13.88
C LEU A 39 8.15 -1.74 -13.33
N ILE A 40 8.28 -2.23 -12.10
CA ILE A 40 9.58 -2.55 -11.51
C ILE A 40 9.69 -4.07 -11.43
N ASP A 41 10.50 -4.64 -12.32
CA ASP A 41 10.82 -6.07 -12.30
C ASP A 41 11.97 -6.34 -11.32
N ASP A 42 11.66 -6.99 -10.20
CA ASP A 42 12.62 -7.27 -9.13
C ASP A 42 13.50 -8.51 -9.43
N GLY A 43 13.99 -8.60 -10.68
CA GLY A 43 14.87 -9.70 -11.12
C GLY A 43 14.12 -11.00 -11.36
N SER A 44 13.00 -10.94 -12.09
CA SER A 44 12.26 -12.13 -12.49
C SER A 44 13.08 -13.07 -13.37
N ASP A 45 12.91 -14.37 -13.16
CA ASP A 45 13.48 -15.45 -13.93
C ASP A 45 12.45 -16.15 -14.85
N ASP A 46 11.22 -15.63 -14.88
CA ASP A 46 10.14 -16.02 -15.78
C ASP A 46 9.91 -14.96 -16.89
N GLU A 47 8.86 -15.13 -17.70
CA GLU A 47 8.50 -14.23 -18.81
C GLU A 47 7.79 -12.95 -18.34
N THR A 48 7.93 -12.50 -17.10
CA THR A 48 7.19 -11.33 -16.55
C THR A 48 7.34 -10.09 -17.44
N VAL A 49 8.56 -9.74 -17.83
CA VAL A 49 8.84 -8.54 -18.64
C VAL A 49 8.38 -8.73 -20.09
N GLU A 50 8.61 -9.91 -20.64
CA GLU A 50 8.26 -10.27 -22.01
C GLU A 50 6.75 -10.18 -22.25
N ARG A 51 5.94 -10.49 -21.23
CA ARG A 51 4.46 -10.43 -21.28
C ARG A 51 3.91 -9.03 -21.49
N VAL A 52 4.68 -8.00 -21.23
CA VAL A 52 4.26 -6.58 -21.32
C VAL A 52 5.13 -5.75 -22.23
N ALA A 53 6.03 -6.37 -23.00
CA ALA A 53 7.03 -5.68 -23.82
C ALA A 53 6.41 -4.84 -24.95
N ASP A 54 5.18 -5.15 -25.38
CA ASP A 54 4.40 -4.44 -26.40
C ASP A 54 3.55 -3.29 -25.81
N LEU A 55 3.47 -3.16 -24.49
CA LEU A 55 2.64 -2.15 -23.84
C LEU A 55 3.39 -0.82 -23.67
N PRO A 56 2.68 0.34 -23.73
CA PRO A 56 3.29 1.66 -23.63
C PRO A 56 3.63 2.02 -22.17
N ILE A 57 4.50 1.27 -21.53
CA ILE A 57 4.90 1.42 -20.14
C ILE A 57 6.38 1.68 -20.00
N THR A 58 6.80 2.09 -18.81
CA THR A 58 8.21 2.12 -18.44
C THR A 58 8.53 0.87 -17.64
N VAL A 59 9.59 0.17 -18.01
CA VAL A 59 10.09 -0.98 -17.27
C VAL A 59 11.45 -0.64 -16.67
N ILE A 60 11.60 -0.82 -15.36
CA ILE A 60 12.86 -0.79 -14.64
C ILE A 60 13.13 -2.22 -14.18
N ARG A 61 14.27 -2.78 -14.57
CA ARG A 61 14.63 -4.16 -14.25
C ARG A 61 15.83 -4.20 -13.32
N HIS A 62 15.69 -4.86 -12.18
CA HIS A 62 16.80 -5.17 -11.29
C HIS A 62 17.60 -6.36 -11.84
N VAL A 63 18.94 -6.28 -11.76
CA VAL A 63 19.82 -7.38 -12.16
C VAL A 63 19.63 -8.62 -11.27
N GLN A 64 19.28 -8.38 -10.01
CA GLN A 64 18.98 -9.41 -9.01
C GLN A 64 17.87 -8.93 -8.09
N ARG A 65 17.24 -9.85 -7.41
CA ARG A 65 16.19 -9.53 -6.44
C ARG A 65 16.71 -8.60 -5.34
N MET A 66 16.07 -7.44 -5.23
CA MET A 66 16.35 -6.40 -4.23
C MET A 66 15.21 -6.24 -3.21
N GLY A 67 14.05 -6.81 -3.49
CA GLY A 67 12.86 -6.77 -2.65
C GLY A 67 11.89 -5.64 -2.98
N LYS A 68 10.63 -5.81 -2.55
CA LYS A 68 9.52 -4.88 -2.85
C LYS A 68 9.82 -3.44 -2.44
N GLY A 69 10.47 -3.25 -1.28
CA GLY A 69 10.83 -1.91 -0.79
C GLY A 69 11.78 -1.17 -1.74
N ALA A 70 12.78 -1.86 -2.30
CA ALA A 70 13.67 -1.30 -3.31
C ALA A 70 12.90 -0.94 -4.58
N GLY A 71 12.03 -1.84 -5.05
CA GLY A 71 11.18 -1.57 -6.22
C GLY A 71 10.29 -0.35 -6.05
N LEU A 72 9.67 -0.16 -4.88
CA LEU A 72 8.88 1.05 -4.61
C LEU A 72 9.75 2.31 -4.59
N ARG A 73 10.93 2.25 -3.99
CA ARG A 73 11.89 3.38 -3.95
C ARG A 73 12.29 3.81 -5.36
N ASP A 74 12.64 2.87 -6.22
CA ASP A 74 13.06 3.15 -7.60
C ASP A 74 11.89 3.67 -8.44
N GLY A 75 10.68 3.12 -8.25
CA GLY A 75 9.47 3.61 -8.88
C GLY A 75 9.12 5.04 -8.45
N PHE A 76 9.26 5.36 -7.16
CA PHE A 76 9.07 6.73 -6.66
C PHE A 76 10.11 7.69 -7.22
N ALA A 77 11.38 7.31 -7.21
CA ALA A 77 12.46 8.12 -7.76
C ALA A 77 12.21 8.45 -9.24
N GLU A 78 11.81 7.47 -10.05
CA GLU A 78 11.49 7.68 -11.46
C GLU A 78 10.26 8.55 -11.65
N ALA A 79 9.21 8.36 -10.83
CA ALA A 79 8.01 9.20 -10.88
C ALA A 79 8.34 10.67 -10.53
N MET A 80 9.15 10.90 -9.48
CA MET A 80 9.59 12.24 -9.10
C MET A 80 10.48 12.88 -10.16
N ARG A 81 11.39 12.12 -10.78
CA ARG A 81 12.23 12.58 -11.90
C ARG A 81 11.41 13.05 -13.09
N ARG A 82 10.24 12.45 -13.33
CA ARG A 82 9.29 12.85 -14.39
C ARG A 82 8.35 13.98 -13.99
N GLY A 83 8.39 14.43 -12.74
CA GLY A 83 7.57 15.54 -12.26
C GLY A 83 6.12 15.16 -11.95
N PHE A 84 5.82 13.88 -11.70
CA PHE A 84 4.46 13.49 -11.28
C PHE A 84 4.12 14.03 -9.90
N ARG A 85 2.85 14.38 -9.70
CA ARG A 85 2.33 14.95 -8.45
C ARG A 85 2.04 13.89 -7.37
N GLY A 86 2.13 12.63 -7.72
CA GLY A 86 1.96 11.50 -6.81
C GLY A 86 2.08 10.17 -7.51
N VAL A 87 2.05 9.11 -6.72
CA VAL A 87 2.16 7.72 -7.19
C VAL A 87 1.04 6.89 -6.59
N ILE A 88 0.42 6.03 -7.39
CA ILE A 88 -0.36 4.91 -6.89
C ILE A 88 0.48 3.64 -7.00
N SER A 89 0.76 2.99 -5.86
CA SER A 89 1.33 1.64 -5.86
C SER A 89 0.23 0.60 -6.08
N MET A 90 0.53 -0.48 -6.79
CA MET A 90 -0.35 -1.62 -7.00
C MET A 90 0.48 -2.89 -7.15
N ASP A 91 0.12 -3.98 -6.46
CA ASP A 91 0.86 -5.24 -6.54
C ASP A 91 0.63 -5.94 -7.90
N GLY A 92 1.68 -6.58 -8.44
CA GLY A 92 1.65 -7.31 -9.72
C GLY A 92 0.89 -8.65 -9.69
N ASP A 93 0.40 -9.08 -8.50
CA ASP A 93 -0.22 -10.39 -8.29
C ASP A 93 -1.72 -10.47 -8.63
N GLY A 94 -2.31 -9.34 -9.06
CA GLY A 94 -3.71 -9.25 -9.48
C GLY A 94 -4.74 -9.29 -8.35
N GLN A 95 -4.32 -9.15 -7.07
CA GLN A 95 -5.26 -9.08 -5.94
C GLN A 95 -5.98 -7.74 -5.84
N HIS A 96 -5.43 -6.68 -6.41
CA HIS A 96 -6.00 -5.34 -6.45
C HIS A 96 -6.75 -5.08 -7.75
N SER A 97 -7.84 -4.30 -7.68
CA SER A 97 -8.56 -3.86 -8.87
C SER A 97 -8.05 -2.50 -9.34
N ALA A 98 -7.76 -2.40 -10.65
CA ALA A 98 -7.49 -1.11 -11.26
C ALA A 98 -8.72 -0.18 -11.23
N ASP A 99 -9.94 -0.71 -11.13
CA ASP A 99 -11.18 0.08 -11.01
C ASP A 99 -11.24 0.93 -9.73
N ASP A 100 -10.40 0.64 -8.74
CA ASP A 100 -10.29 1.46 -7.53
C ASP A 100 -9.37 2.68 -7.70
N ILE A 101 -8.60 2.78 -8.81
CA ILE A 101 -7.68 3.90 -9.07
C ILE A 101 -8.41 5.26 -9.09
N PRO A 102 -9.54 5.44 -9.81
CA PRO A 102 -10.28 6.71 -9.78
C PRO A 102 -10.70 7.11 -8.37
N ARG A 103 -11.12 6.14 -7.55
CA ARG A 103 -11.55 6.39 -6.16
C ARG A 103 -10.38 6.82 -5.25
N LEU A 104 -9.17 6.28 -5.52
CA LEU A 104 -7.95 6.74 -4.82
C LEU A 104 -7.63 8.18 -5.20
N ILE A 105 -7.77 8.56 -6.46
CA ILE A 105 -7.56 9.93 -6.95
C ILE A 105 -8.58 10.89 -6.34
N ASP A 106 -9.86 10.51 -6.31
CA ASP A 106 -10.92 11.32 -5.71
C ASP A 106 -10.67 11.58 -4.22
N ALA A 107 -10.27 10.54 -3.49
CA ALA A 107 -9.90 10.67 -2.08
C ALA A 107 -8.62 11.51 -1.90
N ALA A 108 -7.63 11.41 -2.79
CA ALA A 108 -6.43 12.24 -2.76
C ALA A 108 -6.77 13.73 -2.98
N ASN A 109 -7.76 14.04 -3.81
CA ASN A 109 -8.27 15.39 -4.01
C ASN A 109 -9.06 15.90 -2.80
N ALA A 110 -9.82 15.03 -2.13
CA ALA A 110 -10.55 15.39 -0.91
C ALA A 110 -9.61 15.60 0.30
N TYR A 111 -8.46 14.94 0.31
CA TYR A 111 -7.46 14.98 1.39
C TYR A 111 -6.06 15.26 0.82
N PRO A 112 -5.80 16.46 0.31
CA PRO A 112 -4.50 16.82 -0.25
C PRO A 112 -3.35 16.54 0.73
N GLU A 113 -2.21 16.13 0.21
CA GLU A 113 -0.99 15.81 0.97
C GLU A 113 -1.11 14.61 1.93
N HIS A 114 -2.22 13.86 1.91
CA HIS A 114 -2.39 12.65 2.72
C HIS A 114 -2.16 11.38 1.89
N ILE A 115 -1.70 10.31 2.53
CA ILE A 115 -1.63 8.98 1.91
C ILE A 115 -3.04 8.42 1.86
N VAL A 116 -3.48 7.93 0.67
CA VAL A 116 -4.75 7.21 0.56
C VAL A 116 -4.49 5.72 0.44
N ILE A 117 -5.15 4.92 1.27
CA ILE A 117 -5.00 3.46 1.33
C ILE A 117 -6.30 2.80 0.88
N GLY A 118 -6.23 1.95 -0.13
CA GLY A 118 -7.32 1.05 -0.48
C GLY A 118 -7.48 -0.03 0.58
N ALA A 119 -8.35 0.19 1.56
CA ALA A 119 -8.54 -0.68 2.72
C ALA A 119 -9.55 -1.80 2.42
N ARG A 120 -9.18 -3.06 2.68
CA ARG A 120 -9.98 -4.26 2.39
C ARG A 120 -11.10 -4.47 3.41
N LEU A 121 -11.98 -3.48 3.57
CA LEU A 121 -13.02 -3.48 4.59
C LEU A 121 -14.23 -4.36 4.21
N ARG A 122 -14.58 -4.43 2.92
CA ARG A 122 -15.82 -5.06 2.44
C ARG A 122 -15.92 -6.58 2.62
N LYS A 123 -14.80 -7.29 2.75
CA LYS A 123 -14.78 -8.76 2.90
C LYS A 123 -13.92 -9.25 4.07
N ARG A 124 -13.68 -8.39 5.07
CA ARG A 124 -12.83 -8.73 6.22
C ARG A 124 -13.32 -9.95 7.00
N ALA A 125 -14.64 -10.15 7.09
CA ALA A 125 -15.26 -11.30 7.77
C ALA A 125 -14.99 -12.66 7.08
N ARG A 126 -14.59 -12.69 5.82
CA ARG A 126 -14.32 -13.92 5.07
C ARG A 126 -12.87 -14.39 5.17
N GLN A 127 -11.99 -13.64 5.84
CA GLN A 127 -10.61 -14.04 6.06
C GLN A 127 -10.52 -15.08 7.19
N PRO A 128 -9.59 -16.06 7.10
CA PRO A 128 -9.29 -16.97 8.19
C PRO A 128 -8.93 -16.20 9.47
N THR A 129 -9.43 -16.64 10.63
CA THR A 129 -9.31 -15.93 11.91
C THR A 129 -7.86 -15.64 12.28
N TYR A 130 -6.93 -16.57 12.06
CA TYR A 130 -5.51 -16.37 12.37
C TYR A 130 -4.88 -15.25 11.52
N ARG A 131 -5.27 -15.12 10.23
CA ARG A 131 -4.80 -14.02 9.36
C ARG A 131 -5.37 -12.68 9.81
N ARG A 132 -6.64 -12.66 10.22
CA ARG A 132 -7.27 -11.45 10.73
C ARG A 132 -6.56 -10.95 11.98
N ILE A 133 -6.27 -11.83 12.96
CA ILE A 133 -5.55 -11.47 14.19
C ILE A 133 -4.14 -10.98 13.87
N ALA A 134 -3.39 -11.65 12.99
CA ALA A 134 -2.06 -11.22 12.59
C ALA A 134 -2.06 -9.85 11.90
N ASN A 135 -3.02 -9.58 11.01
CA ASN A 135 -3.19 -8.30 10.35
C ASN A 135 -3.55 -7.20 11.36
N GLU A 136 -4.49 -7.46 12.29
CA GLU A 136 -4.88 -6.52 13.34
C GLU A 136 -3.70 -6.14 14.26
N PHE A 137 -2.84 -7.10 14.57
CA PHE A 137 -1.64 -6.84 15.34
C PHE A 137 -0.63 -5.97 14.55
N GLY A 138 -0.42 -6.27 13.28
CA GLY A 138 0.42 -5.45 12.39
C GLY A 138 -0.13 -4.03 12.21
N ASP A 139 -1.43 -3.90 11.97
CA ASP A 139 -2.13 -2.63 11.85
C ASP A 139 -1.97 -1.79 13.14
N TRP A 140 -2.13 -2.43 14.30
CA TRP A 140 -1.96 -1.77 15.60
C TRP A 140 -0.53 -1.25 15.80
N GLY A 141 0.48 -2.06 15.50
CA GLY A 141 1.88 -1.68 15.65
C GLY A 141 2.25 -0.48 14.77
N ILE A 142 1.92 -0.53 13.46
CA ILE A 142 2.21 0.56 12.54
C ILE A 142 1.43 1.83 12.93
N ALA A 143 0.15 1.70 13.31
CA ALA A 143 -0.65 2.81 13.81
C ALA A 143 -0.01 3.48 15.03
N TRP A 144 0.56 2.69 15.94
CA TRP A 144 1.30 3.20 17.09
C TRP A 144 2.55 3.99 16.66
N GLY A 145 3.33 3.48 15.72
CA GLY A 145 4.43 4.19 15.10
C GLY A 145 4.00 5.53 14.50
N CYS A 146 2.86 5.58 13.82
CA CYS A 146 2.30 6.78 13.19
C CYS A 146 1.66 7.76 14.19
N GLY A 147 1.18 7.28 15.35
CA GLY A 147 0.48 8.10 16.35
C GLY A 147 -1.01 8.34 16.07
N PHE A 148 -1.61 7.56 15.16
CA PHE A 148 -3.04 7.55 14.85
C PHE A 148 -3.48 6.17 14.32
N ARG A 149 -4.79 5.88 14.37
CA ARG A 149 -5.32 4.61 13.86
C ARG A 149 -5.37 4.61 12.33
N ILE A 150 -5.12 3.44 11.75
CA ILE A 150 -5.19 3.18 10.31
C ILE A 150 -6.06 1.93 10.12
N ALA A 151 -6.95 1.92 9.13
CA ALA A 151 -7.94 0.84 8.98
C ALA A 151 -7.35 -0.45 8.36
N ASP A 152 -6.36 -0.36 7.47
CA ASP A 152 -5.66 -1.50 6.86
C ASP A 152 -4.27 -1.04 6.42
N THR A 153 -3.24 -1.40 7.18
CA THR A 153 -1.85 -1.06 6.85
C THR A 153 -1.18 -2.10 5.93
N GLN A 154 -1.89 -3.18 5.61
CA GLN A 154 -1.34 -4.30 4.85
C GLN A 154 -1.72 -4.28 3.36
N SER A 155 -2.58 -3.35 2.95
CA SER A 155 -2.93 -3.19 1.54
C SER A 155 -1.78 -2.54 0.78
N GLY A 156 -1.39 -3.11 -0.37
CA GLY A 156 -0.36 -2.58 -1.27
C GLY A 156 -0.90 -1.54 -2.26
N GLN A 157 -2.23 -1.35 -2.34
CA GLN A 157 -2.82 -0.36 -3.24
C GLN A 157 -2.99 0.96 -2.50
N ARG A 158 -2.11 1.92 -2.79
CA ARG A 158 -2.04 3.20 -2.07
C ARG A 158 -1.67 4.34 -3.01
N PHE A 159 -2.27 5.50 -2.77
CA PHE A 159 -1.78 6.76 -3.33
C PHE A 159 -0.80 7.41 -2.35
N TYR A 160 0.32 7.87 -2.87
CA TYR A 160 1.33 8.65 -2.15
C TYR A 160 1.50 10.00 -2.84
N PRO A 161 1.32 11.13 -2.13
CA PRO A 161 1.64 12.44 -2.69
C PRO A 161 3.14 12.59 -2.97
N ALA A 162 3.52 13.49 -3.86
CA ALA A 162 4.91 13.72 -4.26
C ALA A 162 5.83 14.01 -3.06
N THR A 163 5.34 14.72 -2.06
CA THR A 163 6.06 15.02 -0.80
C THR A 163 6.46 13.75 -0.04
N VAL A 164 5.59 12.72 -0.05
CA VAL A 164 5.89 11.43 0.57
C VAL A 164 6.81 10.60 -0.33
N CYS A 165 6.60 10.60 -1.65
CA CYS A 165 7.50 9.90 -2.58
C CYS A 165 8.94 10.44 -2.49
N ALA A 166 9.11 11.73 -2.23
CA ALA A 166 10.42 12.37 -2.06
C ALA A 166 11.16 11.95 -0.78
N LEU A 167 10.50 11.30 0.19
CA LEU A 167 11.17 10.68 1.35
C LEU A 167 11.97 9.41 0.98
N GLY A 168 12.01 9.01 -0.27
CA GLY A 168 12.45 7.71 -0.81
C GLY A 168 13.63 7.01 -0.14
N ASP A 169 14.60 7.74 0.43
CA ASP A 169 15.78 7.17 1.08
C ASP A 169 15.59 6.94 2.59
N ILE A 170 14.48 6.32 2.96
CA ILE A 170 14.22 5.91 4.35
C ILE A 170 14.71 4.47 4.58
N PRO A 171 15.11 4.12 5.82
CA PRO A 171 15.58 2.78 6.14
C PRO A 171 14.44 1.74 6.04
N GLY A 172 14.82 0.52 5.67
CA GLY A 172 13.91 -0.62 5.63
C GLY A 172 14.00 -1.38 4.31
N GLU A 173 13.77 -2.68 4.41
CA GLU A 173 13.73 -3.61 3.29
C GLU A 173 12.35 -4.26 3.20
N ASP A 174 11.93 -4.67 2.01
CA ASP A 174 10.67 -5.38 1.78
C ASP A 174 9.45 -4.69 2.45
N PHE A 175 8.70 -5.44 3.24
CA PHE A 175 7.51 -4.97 3.97
C PHE A 175 7.83 -3.97 5.09
N VAL A 176 9.08 -3.97 5.60
CA VAL A 176 9.52 -2.99 6.60
C VAL A 176 9.59 -1.59 6.00
N TYR A 177 10.00 -1.47 4.72
CA TYR A 177 10.02 -0.20 4.01
C TYR A 177 8.62 0.44 3.94
N GLU A 178 7.59 -0.34 3.59
CA GLU A 178 6.21 0.19 3.52
C GLU A 178 5.71 0.69 4.89
N ALA A 179 6.02 -0.04 5.96
CA ALA A 179 5.69 0.37 7.33
C ALA A 179 6.46 1.64 7.73
N GLN A 180 7.77 1.67 7.44
CA GLN A 180 8.63 2.82 7.74
C GLN A 180 8.20 4.06 6.97
N LEU A 181 7.78 3.91 5.72
CA LEU A 181 7.30 5.03 4.91
C LEU A 181 6.08 5.70 5.55
N LEU A 182 5.10 4.91 6.03
CA LEU A 182 3.94 5.45 6.74
C LEU A 182 4.36 6.18 8.04
N ILE A 183 5.27 5.59 8.81
CA ILE A 183 5.78 6.19 10.05
C ILE A 183 6.55 7.47 9.75
N SER A 184 7.47 7.46 8.79
CA SER A 184 8.26 8.63 8.42
C SER A 184 7.41 9.77 7.87
N ALA A 185 6.45 9.46 6.96
CA ALA A 185 5.52 10.45 6.45
C ALA A 185 4.71 11.11 7.57
N SER A 186 4.23 10.30 8.52
CA SER A 186 3.50 10.82 9.68
C SER A 186 4.37 11.70 10.58
N ARG A 187 5.58 11.26 10.89
CA ARG A 187 6.45 11.91 11.89
C ARG A 187 7.20 13.11 11.34
N MET A 188 7.65 13.04 10.09
CA MET A 188 8.47 14.09 9.48
C MET A 188 7.62 15.14 8.77
N LEU A 189 6.50 14.75 8.14
CA LEU A 189 5.66 15.62 7.32
C LEU A 189 4.29 15.91 7.96
N GLY A 190 3.91 15.26 9.05
CA GLY A 190 2.57 15.39 9.63
C GLY A 190 1.46 14.76 8.78
N VAL A 191 1.82 13.96 7.79
CA VAL A 191 0.90 13.29 6.87
C VAL A 191 0.10 12.22 7.60
N ARG A 192 -1.21 12.16 7.35
CA ARG A 192 -2.08 11.08 7.84
C ARG A 192 -2.42 10.10 6.73
N CYS A 193 -2.99 8.95 7.13
CA CYS A 193 -3.54 7.98 6.20
C CYS A 193 -5.07 8.11 6.16
N VAL A 194 -5.61 8.17 4.95
CA VAL A 194 -7.03 8.12 4.65
C VAL A 194 -7.33 6.77 4.01
N SER A 195 -8.32 6.05 4.50
CA SER A 195 -8.70 4.73 3.98
C SER A 195 -9.96 4.83 3.13
N ILE A 196 -9.94 4.22 1.95
CA ILE A 196 -11.14 4.00 1.14
C ILE A 196 -11.51 2.52 1.16
N PRO A 197 -12.79 2.15 1.31
CA PRO A 197 -13.21 0.76 1.28
C PRO A 197 -13.03 0.15 -0.10
N ILE A 198 -12.18 -0.87 -0.24
CA ILE A 198 -12.02 -1.65 -1.47
C ILE A 198 -12.37 -3.11 -1.25
N GLU A 199 -12.61 -3.83 -2.36
CA GLU A 199 -12.73 -5.28 -2.36
C GLU A 199 -11.39 -5.91 -2.75
N SER A 200 -10.95 -6.86 -1.93
CA SER A 200 -9.83 -7.72 -2.31
C SER A 200 -10.32 -8.86 -3.21
N ARG A 201 -9.74 -9.01 -4.38
CA ARG A 201 -10.03 -10.11 -5.31
C ARG A 201 -9.29 -11.37 -4.86
N TYR A 202 -9.70 -11.95 -3.70
CA TYR A 202 -9.18 -13.26 -3.27
C TYR A 202 -9.74 -14.43 -4.08
N GLN A 203 -10.69 -14.18 -4.97
CA GLN A 203 -11.25 -15.24 -5.80
C GLN A 203 -10.37 -15.47 -7.00
N ALA A 204 -9.90 -16.72 -7.00
CA ALA A 204 -9.44 -17.47 -8.12
C ALA A 204 -9.94 -16.92 -9.45
N ALA A 205 -9.01 -16.65 -10.34
CA ALA A 205 -9.30 -17.00 -11.71
C ALA A 205 -9.94 -18.39 -11.67
N THR A 206 -11.12 -18.54 -12.24
CA THR A 206 -11.80 -19.81 -12.47
C THR A 206 -10.90 -20.62 -13.41
N GLY A 207 -9.92 -21.35 -12.84
CA GLY A 207 -8.96 -22.14 -13.59
C GLY A 207 -8.01 -22.87 -12.64
N PRO A 208 -7.25 -23.87 -13.13
CA PRO A 208 -6.37 -24.71 -12.33
C PRO A 208 -5.13 -24.00 -11.78
N VAL A 209 -5.03 -22.68 -11.89
CA VAL A 209 -3.89 -21.90 -11.42
C VAL A 209 -3.98 -21.77 -9.90
N LYS A 210 -3.27 -22.62 -9.20
CA LYS A 210 -3.07 -22.51 -7.74
C LYS A 210 -2.47 -21.15 -7.42
N PHE A 211 -3.08 -20.42 -6.46
CA PHE A 211 -2.48 -19.21 -5.90
C PHE A 211 -1.02 -19.50 -5.53
N ARG A 212 -0.09 -18.71 -6.08
CA ARG A 212 1.30 -18.76 -5.67
C ARG A 212 1.36 -18.44 -4.18
N LYS A 213 2.17 -19.17 -3.41
CA LYS A 213 2.43 -18.82 -2.01
C LYS A 213 2.98 -17.41 -1.98
N SER A 214 2.34 -16.52 -1.23
CA SER A 214 2.83 -15.17 -0.97
C SER A 214 4.31 -15.22 -0.58
N HIS A 215 5.11 -14.29 -1.08
CA HIS A 215 6.51 -14.13 -0.66
C HIS A 215 6.65 -13.75 0.82
N PHE A 216 5.54 -13.37 1.47
CA PHE A 216 5.47 -13.09 2.90
C PHE A 216 5.71 -14.36 3.73
N ARG A 217 6.75 -14.35 4.56
CA ARG A 217 7.07 -15.42 5.53
C ARG A 217 6.50 -15.00 6.89
N PRO A 218 5.35 -15.55 7.34
CA PRO A 218 4.55 -14.97 8.42
C PRO A 218 5.33 -14.70 9.71
N LEU A 219 6.11 -15.66 10.18
CA LEU A 219 6.85 -15.53 11.44
C LEU A 219 8.05 -14.57 11.33
N ARG A 220 8.82 -14.68 10.23
CA ARG A 220 10.03 -13.88 10.04
C ARG A 220 9.69 -12.42 9.75
N ASP A 221 8.76 -12.18 8.83
CA ASP A 221 8.46 -10.83 8.38
C ASP A 221 7.65 -10.08 9.44
N LEU A 222 6.73 -10.78 10.15
CA LEU A 222 6.03 -10.20 11.30
C LEU A 222 7.01 -9.81 12.41
N TRP A 223 7.99 -10.67 12.72
CA TRP A 223 9.03 -10.35 13.71
C TRP A 223 9.86 -9.13 13.28
N ARG A 224 10.30 -9.06 12.01
CA ARG A 224 11.07 -7.93 11.47
C ARG A 224 10.27 -6.63 11.54
N ILE A 225 9.01 -6.64 11.12
CA ILE A 225 8.14 -5.46 11.18
C ILE A 225 7.92 -5.06 12.64
N THR A 226 7.58 -6.01 13.51
CA THR A 226 7.29 -5.72 14.92
C THR A 226 8.50 -5.15 15.64
N SER A 227 9.68 -5.77 15.52
CA SER A 227 10.91 -5.29 16.15
C SER A 227 11.31 -3.90 15.65
N HIS A 228 11.15 -3.66 14.34
CA HIS A 228 11.40 -2.35 13.74
C HIS A 228 10.45 -1.28 14.31
N VAL A 229 9.15 -1.55 14.32
CA VAL A 229 8.13 -0.61 14.83
C VAL A 229 8.35 -0.34 16.32
N VAL A 230 8.62 -1.36 17.12
CA VAL A 230 8.94 -1.19 18.56
C VAL A 230 10.18 -0.30 18.72
N GLY A 231 11.23 -0.54 17.94
CA GLY A 231 12.42 0.32 17.94
C GLY A 231 12.11 1.78 17.62
N GLN A 232 11.27 2.03 16.62
CA GLN A 232 10.82 3.39 16.25
C GLN A 232 10.00 4.04 17.39
N VAL A 233 9.04 3.32 17.96
CA VAL A 233 8.21 3.84 19.08
C VAL A 233 9.08 4.19 20.29
N LEU A 234 10.06 3.36 20.63
CA LEU A 234 11.01 3.64 21.72
C LEU A 234 11.87 4.87 21.42
N ALA A 235 12.28 5.06 20.18
CA ALA A 235 13.07 6.22 19.76
C ALA A 235 12.29 7.55 19.84
N TYR A 236 10.96 7.52 19.75
CA TYR A 236 10.11 8.71 19.89
C TYR A 236 9.82 9.13 21.35
N GLY A 237 10.35 8.43 22.35
CA GLY A 237 10.34 8.83 23.75
C GLY A 237 9.21 8.22 24.57
N ASN A 238 8.15 8.96 24.89
CA ASN A 238 7.13 8.47 25.84
C ASN A 238 6.14 7.47 25.22
N VAL A 239 6.46 6.19 25.34
CA VAL A 239 5.70 5.05 24.81
C VAL A 239 4.22 5.07 25.22
N LEU A 240 3.92 5.41 26.49
CA LEU A 240 2.54 5.46 26.98
C LEU A 240 1.77 6.65 26.43
N ALA A 241 2.40 7.80 26.28
CA ALA A 241 1.78 8.97 25.69
C ALA A 241 1.43 8.71 24.19
N GLU A 242 2.35 8.11 23.44
CA GLU A 242 2.11 7.73 22.05
C GLU A 242 0.99 6.68 21.92
N TYR A 243 0.93 5.71 22.80
CA TYR A 243 -0.17 4.74 22.83
C TYR A 243 -1.52 5.43 23.08
N ARG A 244 -1.59 6.34 24.08
CA ARG A 244 -2.81 7.10 24.38
C ARG A 244 -3.22 7.98 23.20
N ARG A 245 -2.25 8.68 22.58
CA ARG A 245 -2.46 9.51 21.40
C ARG A 245 -3.05 8.68 20.25
N THR A 246 -2.46 7.54 19.94
CA THR A 246 -2.93 6.64 18.87
C THR A 246 -4.36 6.18 19.12
N ARG A 247 -4.71 5.82 20.36
CA ARG A 247 -6.08 5.43 20.71
C ARG A 247 -7.08 6.58 20.61
N ALA A 248 -6.66 7.78 20.93
CA ALA A 248 -7.51 8.98 20.88
C ALA A 248 -7.70 9.53 19.46
N THR A 249 -6.83 9.15 18.52
CA THR A 249 -6.88 9.66 17.14
C THR A 249 -7.46 8.59 16.20
N PRO A 250 -8.73 8.69 15.79
CA PRO A 250 -9.40 7.68 14.96
C PRO A 250 -8.82 7.61 13.54
N ALA A 251 -9.03 6.48 12.87
CA ALA A 251 -8.75 6.34 11.44
C ALA A 251 -9.68 7.28 10.63
N ILE A 252 -9.16 7.84 9.56
CA ILE A 252 -9.96 8.57 8.58
C ILE A 252 -10.43 7.55 7.54
N ILE A 253 -11.75 7.43 7.37
CA ILE A 253 -12.36 6.61 6.34
C ILE A 253 -13.12 7.55 5.40
N HIS A 254 -12.73 7.55 4.14
CA HIS A 254 -13.42 8.27 3.07
C HIS A 254 -14.30 7.28 2.32
N ASP A 255 -15.57 7.27 2.67
CA ASP A 255 -16.59 6.44 2.02
C ASP A 255 -17.80 7.30 1.63
N PRO A 256 -17.88 7.75 0.37
CA PRO A 256 -19.00 8.53 -0.12
C PRO A 256 -20.35 7.82 0.00
N THR A 257 -20.36 6.48 0.14
CA THR A 257 -21.59 5.70 0.31
C THR A 257 -22.12 5.69 1.74
N GLY A 258 -21.27 6.06 2.71
CA GLY A 258 -21.64 6.07 4.14
C GLY A 258 -21.75 4.68 4.78
N GLU A 259 -21.40 3.61 4.06
CA GLU A 259 -21.47 2.23 4.57
C GLU A 259 -20.44 1.98 5.69
N PHE A 260 -19.29 2.65 5.60
CA PHE A 260 -18.18 2.50 6.55
C PHE A 260 -17.90 3.83 7.27
N THR A 261 -17.90 3.78 8.60
CA THR A 261 -17.54 4.92 9.44
C THR A 261 -16.25 4.62 10.21
N ALA A 262 -15.62 5.64 10.78
CA ALA A 262 -14.37 5.53 11.56
C ALA A 262 -14.46 4.51 12.73
N THR A 263 -15.65 4.20 13.20
CA THR A 263 -15.94 3.22 14.26
C THR A 263 -16.17 1.78 13.75
N ALA A 264 -16.54 1.60 12.49
CA ALA A 264 -16.93 0.29 11.94
C ALA A 264 -15.75 -0.68 11.70
N GLY A 265 -14.51 -0.22 11.80
CA GLY A 265 -13.30 -1.02 11.58
C GLY A 265 -12.68 -1.62 12.85
N LEU A 266 -13.28 -1.48 14.03
CA LEU A 266 -12.76 -2.02 15.28
C LEU A 266 -13.64 -3.16 15.78
N PRO A 267 -13.07 -4.28 16.27
CA PRO A 267 -13.86 -5.28 16.95
C PRO A 267 -14.56 -4.59 18.14
N GLN A 268 -15.88 -4.59 18.14
CA GLN A 268 -16.63 -4.27 19.35
C GLN A 268 -16.22 -5.34 20.37
N THR A 269 -15.50 -4.95 21.41
CA THR A 269 -15.40 -5.75 22.62
C THR A 269 -16.83 -5.93 23.09
N ARG A 270 -17.37 -7.13 22.94
CA ARG A 270 -18.60 -7.53 23.61
C ARG A 270 -18.38 -7.31 25.10
N THR A 271 -18.93 -6.26 25.65
CA THR A 271 -19.22 -6.16 27.05
C THR A 271 -20.37 -7.16 27.30
N GLY A 272 -20.00 -8.36 27.76
CA GLY A 272 -20.92 -9.27 28.40
C GLY A 272 -21.07 -8.92 29.85
#